data_96469098ed162bf503c1aebd3abbad50
#
_entry.id   96469098ed162bf503c1aebd3abbad50
#
_cell.length_a   1.000
_cell.length_b   1.000
_cell.length_c   1.000
_cell.angle_alpha   90.00
_cell.angle_beta   90.00
_cell.angle_gamma   90.00
#
_symmetry.space_group_name_H-M   'P 1'
#
loop_
_entity.id
_entity.type
_entity.pdbx_description
1 polymer ?
#
loop_
_entity_poly.entity_id
_entity_poly.type
_entity_poly.pdbx_seq_one_letter_code
_entity_poly.pdbx_strand_id
1 'polypeptide(L)'
;TDPQTTQLFINRMQQFRPRLVMNMIENPQEADRAQRIKSSCNQYLGLEIEYLGLMYRDMLQDKALASQLPVVVYKPQSVLGQAIYRIADKIISSKPHSFDSDFSPDSFSNDNFSGVEEDANDDFNFRLSGIDDLVSGGSLTISELAEMIKTQQYELTQLRKENNLLKSKLIKAAEQGFKI
;
A
#
# COMPACT_ATOMS: atom_id res chain seq x y z
N THR A 1 22.88 23.94 -17.65
CA THR A 1 21.58 23.46 -18.15
C THR A 1 20.85 24.66 -18.73
N ASP A 2 20.38 24.56 -19.95
CA ASP A 2 19.67 25.63 -20.64
C ASP A 2 18.36 25.94 -19.90
N PRO A 3 18.08 27.19 -19.49
CA PRO A 3 16.88 27.56 -18.76
C PRO A 3 15.59 27.26 -19.52
N GLN A 4 15.60 27.35 -20.86
CA GLN A 4 14.44 27.05 -21.69
C GLN A 4 14.09 25.56 -21.67
N THR A 5 15.10 24.68 -21.75
CA THR A 5 14.92 23.24 -21.68
C THR A 5 14.41 22.82 -20.29
N THR A 6 14.91 23.45 -19.23
CA THR A 6 14.44 23.22 -17.87
C THR A 6 12.98 23.61 -17.70
N GLN A 7 12.58 24.78 -18.22
CA GLN A 7 11.19 25.23 -18.14
C GLN A 7 10.23 24.34 -18.93
N LEU A 8 10.63 23.90 -20.13
CA LEU A 8 9.86 22.95 -20.93
C LEU A 8 9.68 21.62 -20.21
N PHE A 9 10.73 21.14 -19.53
CA PHE A 9 10.65 19.91 -18.73
C PHE A 9 9.68 20.06 -17.56
N ILE A 10 9.78 21.16 -16.80
CA ILE A 10 8.88 21.46 -15.68
C ILE A 10 7.43 21.52 -16.16
N ASN A 11 7.15 22.23 -17.25
CA ASN A 11 5.79 22.35 -17.79
C ASN A 11 5.22 20.99 -18.25
N ARG A 12 6.05 20.11 -18.82
CA ARG A 12 5.63 18.76 -19.18
C ARG A 12 5.40 17.88 -17.95
N MET A 13 6.25 18.01 -16.93
CA MET A 13 6.11 17.26 -15.70
C MET A 13 4.85 17.66 -14.92
N GLN A 14 4.46 18.92 -14.93
CA GLN A 14 3.21 19.38 -14.29
C GLN A 14 1.94 18.76 -14.91
N GLN A 15 2.00 18.37 -16.18
CA GLN A 15 0.91 17.64 -16.85
C GLN A 15 0.90 16.15 -16.52
N PHE A 16 1.98 15.60 -15.96
CA PHE A 16 2.09 14.22 -15.57
C PHE A 16 1.43 14.01 -14.20
N ARG A 17 0.39 13.20 -14.17
CA ARG A 17 -0.37 12.84 -12.97
C ARG A 17 -0.13 11.38 -12.63
N PRO A 18 0.88 11.08 -11.81
CA PRO A 18 1.15 9.72 -11.40
C PRO A 18 0.04 9.22 -10.49
N ARG A 19 -0.26 7.93 -10.61
CA ARG A 19 -1.23 7.23 -9.78
C ARG A 19 -0.49 6.31 -8.82
N LEU A 20 -0.85 6.36 -7.55
CA LEU A 20 -0.20 5.59 -6.49
C LEU A 20 -1.07 4.41 -6.08
N VAL A 21 -0.48 3.23 -6.13
CA VAL A 21 -1.00 2.02 -5.50
C VAL A 21 0.04 1.56 -4.48
N MET A 22 -0.36 1.41 -3.22
CA MET A 22 0.48 0.80 -2.20
C MET A 22 0.32 -0.73 -2.27
N ASN A 23 1.43 -1.45 -2.38
CA ASN A 23 1.41 -2.90 -2.51
C ASN A 23 2.19 -3.57 -1.38
N MET A 24 1.78 -4.79 -1.04
CA MET A 24 2.44 -5.64 -0.04
C MET A 24 2.55 -5.00 1.34
N ILE A 25 1.56 -4.21 1.75
CA ILE A 25 1.53 -3.68 3.11
C ILE A 25 1.21 -4.80 4.11
N GLU A 26 1.79 -4.73 5.28
CA GLU A 26 1.64 -5.76 6.32
C GLU A 26 0.74 -5.29 7.46
N ASN A 27 0.71 -3.99 7.72
CA ASN A 27 -0.10 -3.39 8.76
C ASN A 27 -0.69 -2.05 8.34
N PRO A 28 -1.82 -1.61 8.94
CA PRO A 28 -2.50 -0.37 8.57
C PRO A 28 -1.63 0.88 8.70
N GLN A 29 -0.68 0.90 9.65
CA GLN A 29 0.20 2.05 9.89
C GLN A 29 1.12 2.36 8.70
N GLU A 30 1.35 1.38 7.83
CA GLU A 30 2.14 1.60 6.61
C GLU A 30 1.41 2.48 5.59
N ALA A 31 0.11 2.67 5.73
CA ALA A 31 -0.69 3.58 4.92
C ALA A 31 -0.18 5.03 4.99
N ASP A 32 0.40 5.44 6.13
CA ASP A 32 1.07 6.75 6.30
C ASP A 32 2.17 7.01 5.26
N ARG A 33 2.77 5.95 4.73
CA ARG A 33 3.79 6.07 3.68
C ARG A 33 3.23 6.69 2.41
N ALA A 34 1.95 6.43 2.08
CA ALA A 34 1.29 7.04 0.92
C ALA A 34 1.26 8.57 1.05
N GLN A 35 0.92 9.08 2.23
CA GLN A 35 0.90 10.51 2.51
C GLN A 35 2.29 11.14 2.44
N ARG A 36 3.31 10.44 2.92
CA ARG A 36 4.71 10.90 2.83
C ARG A 36 5.19 10.94 1.38
N ILE A 37 4.83 9.94 0.57
CA ILE A 37 5.15 9.91 -0.86
C ILE A 37 4.48 11.10 -1.56
N LYS A 38 3.19 11.34 -1.32
CA LYS A 38 2.47 12.50 -1.84
C LYS A 38 3.17 13.81 -1.50
N SER A 39 3.46 14.01 -0.21
CA SER A 39 4.11 15.23 0.28
C SER A 39 5.49 15.43 -0.35
N SER A 40 6.29 14.37 -0.46
CA SER A 40 7.61 14.42 -1.09
C SER A 40 7.54 14.73 -2.57
N CYS A 41 6.62 14.10 -3.30
CA CYS A 41 6.45 14.37 -4.74
C CYS A 41 5.97 15.80 -4.99
N ASN A 42 5.06 16.31 -4.18
CA ASN A 42 4.63 17.70 -4.29
C ASN A 42 5.79 18.65 -3.96
N GLN A 43 6.48 18.43 -2.85
CA GLN A 43 7.54 19.33 -2.37
C GLN A 43 8.77 19.36 -3.28
N TYR A 44 9.22 18.20 -3.76
CA TYR A 44 10.49 18.11 -4.50
C TYR A 44 10.33 18.09 -6.00
N LEU A 45 9.19 17.63 -6.53
CA LEU A 45 8.96 17.46 -7.95
C LEU A 45 7.84 18.37 -8.49
N GLY A 46 7.08 19.03 -7.61
CA GLY A 46 5.89 19.78 -7.99
C GLY A 46 4.80 18.92 -8.63
N LEU A 47 4.77 17.62 -8.29
CA LEU A 47 3.84 16.65 -8.85
C LEU A 47 2.72 16.34 -7.87
N GLU A 48 1.49 16.38 -8.37
CA GLU A 48 0.34 15.86 -7.65
C GLU A 48 0.13 14.38 -7.98
N ILE A 49 -0.05 13.57 -6.94
CA ILE A 49 -0.28 12.13 -7.05
C ILE A 49 -1.72 11.81 -6.70
N GLU A 50 -2.37 11.01 -7.53
CA GLU A 50 -3.69 10.44 -7.25
C GLU A 50 -3.50 9.10 -6.53
N TYR A 51 -4.14 8.94 -5.36
CA TYR A 51 -4.15 7.67 -4.63
C TYR A 51 -5.28 6.78 -5.15
N LEU A 52 -4.92 5.58 -5.63
CA LEU A 52 -5.87 4.60 -6.14
C LEU A 52 -6.29 3.57 -5.09
N GLY A 53 -5.37 3.16 -4.23
CA GLY A 53 -5.67 2.16 -3.21
C GLY A 53 -4.43 1.49 -2.65
N LEU A 54 -4.67 0.52 -1.78
CA LEU A 54 -3.64 -0.31 -1.18
C LEU A 54 -4.00 -1.79 -1.31
N MET A 55 -2.97 -2.63 -1.24
CA MET A 55 -3.09 -4.08 -1.26
C MET A 55 -2.24 -4.67 -0.16
N TYR A 56 -2.83 -5.50 0.67
CA TYR A 56 -2.11 -6.26 1.68
C TYR A 56 -1.31 -7.39 1.07
N ARG A 57 -0.19 -7.71 1.71
CA ARG A 57 0.53 -8.95 1.43
C ARG A 57 -0.38 -10.13 1.76
N ASP A 58 -0.60 -11.00 0.77
CA ASP A 58 -1.48 -12.15 0.91
C ASP A 58 -0.82 -13.39 0.31
N MET A 59 -0.76 -14.48 1.09
CA MET A 59 -0.23 -15.77 0.64
C MET A 59 -1.06 -16.39 -0.49
N LEU A 60 -2.31 -15.92 -0.68
CA LEU A 60 -3.13 -16.34 -1.81
C LEU A 60 -2.52 -15.98 -3.16
N GLN A 61 -1.72 -14.90 -3.22
CA GLN A 61 -1.01 -14.53 -4.43
C GLN A 61 -0.04 -15.64 -4.87
N ASP A 62 0.71 -16.20 -3.92
CA ASP A 62 1.66 -17.28 -4.22
C ASP A 62 0.94 -18.56 -4.65
N LYS A 63 -0.20 -18.89 -4.00
CA LYS A 63 -1.05 -20.03 -4.36
C LYS A 63 -1.67 -19.84 -5.75
N ALA A 64 -2.15 -18.64 -6.06
CA ALA A 64 -2.72 -18.30 -7.36
C ALA A 64 -1.66 -18.41 -8.48
N LEU A 65 -0.45 -17.88 -8.24
CA LEU A 65 0.68 -18.01 -9.15
C LEU A 65 1.08 -19.47 -9.38
N ALA A 66 1.16 -20.28 -8.33
CA ALA A 66 1.43 -21.71 -8.44
C ALA A 66 0.36 -22.46 -9.24
N SER A 67 -0.87 -21.98 -9.20
CA SER A 67 -2.02 -22.50 -9.97
C SER A 67 -2.11 -21.90 -11.38
N GLN A 68 -1.19 -21.00 -11.77
CA GLN A 68 -1.19 -20.26 -13.04
C GLN A 68 -2.48 -19.47 -13.29
N LEU A 69 -3.14 -19.00 -12.23
CA LEU A 69 -4.36 -18.21 -12.28
C LEU A 69 -4.14 -16.83 -11.65
N PRO A 70 -4.75 -15.76 -12.19
CA PRO A 70 -4.82 -14.48 -11.49
C PRO A 70 -5.57 -14.64 -10.16
N VAL A 71 -5.14 -13.94 -9.11
CA VAL A 71 -5.77 -14.04 -7.78
C VAL A 71 -7.25 -13.66 -7.80
N VAL A 72 -7.64 -12.72 -8.65
CA VAL A 72 -9.04 -12.31 -8.85
C VAL A 72 -9.93 -13.40 -9.45
N VAL A 73 -9.33 -14.37 -10.15
CA VAL A 73 -10.02 -15.56 -10.67
C VAL A 73 -9.94 -16.71 -9.67
N TYR A 74 -8.77 -16.87 -9.02
CA TYR A 74 -8.54 -17.94 -8.06
C TYR A 74 -9.42 -17.80 -6.82
N LYS A 75 -9.50 -16.59 -6.24
CA LYS A 75 -10.35 -16.27 -5.08
C LYS A 75 -10.85 -14.83 -5.12
N PRO A 76 -11.92 -14.54 -5.91
CA PRO A 76 -12.45 -13.18 -6.12
C PRO A 76 -12.86 -12.47 -4.84
N GLN A 77 -13.34 -13.20 -3.84
CA GLN A 77 -13.84 -12.67 -2.57
C GLN A 77 -12.73 -12.49 -1.51
N SER A 78 -11.47 -12.72 -1.87
CA SER A 78 -10.35 -12.44 -0.97
C SER A 78 -10.17 -10.95 -0.77
N VAL A 79 -9.55 -10.55 0.37
CA VAL A 79 -9.19 -9.14 0.63
C VAL A 79 -8.37 -8.57 -0.53
N LEU A 80 -7.39 -9.32 -1.02
CA LEU A 80 -6.58 -8.93 -2.17
C LEU A 80 -7.40 -8.79 -3.45
N GLY A 81 -8.32 -9.73 -3.72
CA GLY A 81 -9.22 -9.68 -4.88
C GLY A 81 -10.11 -8.44 -4.83
N GLN A 82 -10.72 -8.16 -3.69
CA GLN A 82 -11.58 -6.99 -3.48
C GLN A 82 -10.80 -5.68 -3.60
N ALA A 83 -9.59 -5.60 -3.07
CA ALA A 83 -8.72 -4.44 -3.21
C ALA A 83 -8.39 -4.16 -4.70
N ILE A 84 -8.09 -5.20 -5.48
CA ILE A 84 -7.83 -5.07 -6.92
C ILE A 84 -9.08 -4.56 -7.65
N TYR A 85 -10.26 -5.07 -7.33
CA TYR A 85 -11.52 -4.58 -7.94
C TYR A 85 -11.76 -3.11 -7.62
N ARG A 86 -11.59 -2.67 -6.36
CA ARG A 86 -11.74 -1.25 -5.98
C ARG A 86 -10.77 -0.34 -6.73
N ILE A 87 -9.52 -0.78 -6.87
CA ILE A 87 -8.50 -0.04 -7.64
C ILE A 87 -8.91 0.05 -9.11
N ALA A 88 -9.36 -1.06 -9.70
CA ALA A 88 -9.84 -1.09 -11.08
C ALA A 88 -11.05 -0.17 -11.29
N ASP A 89 -12.02 -0.18 -10.39
CA ASP A 89 -13.18 0.70 -10.44
C ASP A 89 -12.79 2.17 -10.36
N LYS A 90 -11.84 2.54 -9.49
CA LYS A 90 -11.30 3.90 -9.44
C LYS A 90 -10.65 4.31 -10.76
N ILE A 91 -9.89 3.41 -11.39
CA ILE A 91 -9.26 3.67 -12.70
C ILE A 91 -10.31 3.87 -13.80
N ILE A 92 -11.36 3.03 -13.82
CA ILE A 92 -12.41 3.08 -14.84
C ILE A 92 -13.28 4.31 -14.64
N SER A 93 -13.60 4.66 -13.39
CA SER A 93 -14.44 5.81 -13.04
C SER A 93 -13.71 7.15 -13.19
N SER A 94 -12.39 7.14 -13.15
CA SER A 94 -11.62 8.35 -13.41
C SER A 94 -11.75 8.75 -14.88
N LYS A 95 -12.32 9.93 -15.13
CA LYS A 95 -12.48 10.45 -16.50
C LYS A 95 -11.12 10.52 -17.19
N PRO A 96 -10.99 10.06 -18.44
CA PRO A 96 -9.79 10.32 -19.21
C PRO A 96 -9.63 11.84 -19.33
N HIS A 97 -8.55 12.37 -18.79
CA HIS A 97 -8.25 13.78 -18.95
C HIS A 97 -7.98 14.06 -20.43
N SER A 98 -8.91 14.77 -21.06
CA SER A 98 -8.63 15.38 -22.37
C SER A 98 -7.51 16.40 -22.16
N PHE A 99 -6.50 16.34 -23.02
CA PHE A 99 -5.33 17.27 -22.99
C PHE A 99 -5.69 18.75 -23.17
N ASP A 100 -6.96 19.05 -23.47
CA ASP A 100 -7.47 20.38 -23.84
C ASP A 100 -8.34 21.07 -22.77
N SER A 101 -8.50 20.52 -21.58
CA SER A 101 -9.30 21.20 -20.55
C SER A 101 -8.42 22.10 -19.68
N ASP A 102 -8.79 23.37 -19.61
CA ASP A 102 -8.22 24.40 -18.75
C ASP A 102 -7.90 23.85 -17.35
N PHE A 103 -6.62 23.94 -17.02
CA PHE A 103 -6.07 23.51 -15.76
C PHE A 103 -6.58 24.40 -14.62
N SER A 104 -7.57 23.93 -13.88
CA SER A 104 -7.94 24.51 -12.59
C SER A 104 -7.27 23.70 -11.47
N PRO A 105 -6.30 24.29 -10.74
CA PRO A 105 -5.62 23.61 -9.63
C PRO A 105 -6.56 23.19 -8.49
N ASP A 106 -7.73 23.84 -8.39
CA ASP A 106 -8.68 23.66 -7.28
C ASP A 106 -9.58 22.42 -7.40
N SER A 107 -9.52 21.67 -8.51
CA SER A 107 -10.43 20.51 -8.72
C SER A 107 -9.93 19.20 -8.14
N PHE A 108 -8.75 19.18 -7.51
CA PHE A 108 -8.24 18.00 -6.82
C PHE A 108 -8.62 18.04 -5.35
N SER A 109 -9.70 17.35 -5.04
CA SER A 109 -10.06 17.12 -3.65
C SER A 109 -8.91 16.42 -2.94
N ASN A 110 -8.41 17.05 -1.90
CA ASN A 110 -7.50 16.46 -0.89
C ASN A 110 -8.11 15.18 -0.25
N ASP A 111 -9.39 14.93 -0.55
CA ASP A 111 -10.23 13.87 0.01
C ASP A 111 -9.73 12.46 -0.32
N ASN A 112 -9.06 12.24 -1.48
CA ASN A 112 -8.61 10.89 -1.84
C ASN A 112 -7.52 10.32 -0.91
N PHE A 113 -6.80 11.17 -0.18
CA PHE A 113 -5.79 10.74 0.77
C PHE A 113 -6.27 10.72 2.22
N SER A 114 -7.40 11.36 2.54
CA SER A 114 -7.97 11.34 3.89
C SER A 114 -8.51 9.95 4.26
N GLY A 115 -8.96 9.17 3.28
CA GLY A 115 -9.47 7.81 3.48
C GLY A 115 -8.41 6.69 3.47
N VAL A 116 -7.11 6.99 3.27
CA VAL A 116 -6.07 5.95 3.15
C VAL A 116 -5.96 5.10 4.41
N GLU A 117 -6.00 5.72 5.58
CA GLU A 117 -5.93 5.03 6.87
C GLU A 117 -7.21 4.25 7.14
N GLU A 118 -8.37 4.81 6.78
CA GLU A 118 -9.67 4.17 6.91
C GLU A 118 -9.75 2.94 6.02
N ASP A 119 -9.43 3.06 4.72
CA ASP A 119 -9.33 1.96 3.77
C ASP A 119 -8.40 0.85 4.30
N ALA A 120 -7.25 1.23 4.88
CA ALA A 120 -6.28 0.30 5.44
C ALA A 120 -6.84 -0.45 6.65
N ASN A 121 -7.49 0.26 7.57
CA ASN A 121 -8.08 -0.35 8.76
C ASN A 121 -9.26 -1.26 8.40
N ASP A 122 -10.10 -0.85 7.48
CA ASP A 122 -11.25 -1.65 7.02
C ASP A 122 -10.81 -2.95 6.36
N ASP A 123 -9.83 -2.91 5.46
CA ASP A 123 -9.25 -4.10 4.84
C ASP A 123 -8.58 -5.01 5.85
N PHE A 124 -7.90 -4.44 6.84
CA PHE A 124 -7.27 -5.22 7.91
C PHE A 124 -8.32 -5.90 8.79
N ASN A 125 -9.38 -5.20 9.17
CA ASN A 125 -10.48 -5.75 9.96
C ASN A 125 -11.24 -6.83 9.17
N PHE A 126 -11.46 -6.61 7.88
CA PHE A 126 -12.07 -7.62 7.01
C PHE A 126 -11.19 -8.87 6.90
N ARG A 127 -9.86 -8.71 6.85
CA ARG A 127 -8.91 -9.82 6.87
C ARG A 127 -9.00 -10.61 8.18
N LEU A 128 -9.12 -9.93 9.31
CA LEU A 128 -9.27 -10.58 10.63
C LEU A 128 -10.59 -11.33 10.73
N SER A 129 -11.71 -10.70 10.33
CA SER A 129 -13.03 -11.35 10.35
C SER A 129 -13.10 -12.59 9.46
N GLY A 130 -12.43 -12.53 8.30
CA GLY A 130 -12.33 -13.69 7.41
C GLY A 130 -11.59 -14.89 8.03
N ILE A 131 -10.62 -14.64 8.92
CA ILE A 131 -9.95 -15.70 9.69
C ILE A 131 -10.91 -16.30 10.72
N ASP A 132 -11.65 -15.45 11.44
CA ASP A 132 -12.63 -15.88 12.43
C ASP A 132 -13.75 -16.72 11.80
N ASP A 133 -14.25 -16.32 10.64
CA ASP A 133 -15.25 -17.05 9.87
C ASP A 133 -14.73 -18.42 9.40
N LEU A 134 -13.49 -18.49 8.95
CA LEU A 134 -12.86 -19.74 8.52
C LEU A 134 -12.63 -20.70 9.70
N VAL A 135 -12.25 -20.16 10.86
CA VAL A 135 -12.09 -20.94 12.10
C VAL A 135 -13.44 -21.45 12.59
N SER A 136 -14.43 -20.56 12.66
CA SER A 136 -15.79 -20.86 13.14
C SER A 136 -16.55 -21.81 12.22
N GLY A 137 -16.33 -21.69 10.90
CA GLY A 137 -16.96 -22.52 9.88
C GLY A 137 -16.33 -23.92 9.73
N GLY A 138 -15.26 -24.23 10.45
CA GLY A 138 -14.54 -25.51 10.34
C GLY A 138 -13.92 -25.76 8.96
N SER A 139 -13.78 -24.69 8.15
CA SER A 139 -13.28 -24.77 6.78
C SER A 139 -11.75 -24.81 6.69
N LEU A 140 -11.06 -24.46 7.78
CA LEU A 140 -9.61 -24.56 7.89
C LEU A 140 -9.20 -25.98 8.30
N THR A 141 -8.37 -26.59 7.50
CA THR A 141 -7.74 -27.83 7.88
C THR A 141 -6.69 -27.59 8.98
N ILE A 142 -6.47 -28.58 9.83
CA ILE A 142 -5.41 -28.52 10.86
C ILE A 142 -4.04 -28.21 10.23
N SER A 143 -3.80 -28.67 9.01
CA SER A 143 -2.57 -28.41 8.26
C SER A 143 -2.43 -26.91 7.89
N GLU A 144 -3.49 -26.27 7.44
CA GLU A 144 -3.50 -24.85 7.10
C GLU A 144 -3.32 -23.95 8.33
N LEU A 145 -3.98 -24.30 9.42
CA LEU A 145 -3.77 -23.64 10.72
C LEU A 145 -2.31 -23.79 11.19
N ALA A 146 -1.74 -24.98 11.08
CA ALA A 146 -0.35 -25.23 11.47
C ALA A 146 0.65 -24.44 10.60
N GLU A 147 0.40 -24.32 9.29
CA GLU A 147 1.22 -23.47 8.40
C GLU A 147 1.11 -21.99 8.77
N MET A 148 -0.10 -21.51 9.04
CA MET A 148 -0.32 -20.12 9.46
C MET A 148 0.40 -19.80 10.77
N ILE A 149 0.31 -20.68 11.76
CA ILE A 149 1.02 -20.52 13.04
C ILE A 149 2.54 -20.55 12.83
N LYS A 150 3.07 -21.44 12.00
CA LYS A 150 4.51 -21.50 11.71
C LYS A 150 5.00 -20.21 11.04
N THR A 151 4.23 -19.68 10.09
CA THR A 151 4.55 -18.41 9.43
C THR A 151 4.56 -17.26 10.42
N GLN A 152 3.54 -17.15 11.26
CA GLN A 152 3.49 -16.12 12.30
C GLN A 152 4.64 -16.25 13.31
N GLN A 153 4.99 -17.46 13.71
CA GLN A 153 6.14 -17.69 14.61
C GLN A 153 7.46 -17.29 13.96
N TYR A 154 7.62 -17.55 12.65
CA TYR A 154 8.80 -17.12 11.93
C TYR A 154 8.89 -15.59 11.88
N GLU A 155 7.81 -14.91 11.52
CA GLU A 155 7.74 -13.44 11.48
C GLU A 155 8.02 -12.83 12.86
N LEU A 156 7.41 -13.35 13.92
CA LEU A 156 7.68 -12.90 15.29
C LEU A 156 9.16 -13.08 15.68
N THR A 157 9.77 -14.15 15.22
CA THR A 157 11.20 -14.41 15.49
C THR A 157 12.09 -13.41 14.75
N GLN A 158 11.77 -13.07 13.50
CA GLN A 158 12.50 -12.06 12.75
C GLN A 158 12.33 -10.67 13.37
N LEU A 159 11.09 -10.26 13.69
CA LEU A 159 10.83 -8.98 14.36
C LEU A 159 11.55 -8.86 15.70
N ARG A 160 11.64 -9.92 16.47
CA ARG A 160 12.41 -9.95 17.74
C ARG A 160 13.90 -9.75 17.48
N LYS A 161 14.46 -10.38 16.46
CA LYS A 161 15.87 -10.20 16.07
C LYS A 161 16.15 -8.76 15.65
N GLU A 162 15.30 -8.20 14.80
CA GLU A 162 15.41 -6.81 14.34
C GLU A 162 15.28 -5.82 15.50
N ASN A 163 14.31 -6.03 16.38
CA ASN A 163 14.12 -5.19 17.56
C ASN A 163 15.34 -5.23 18.49
N ASN A 164 15.92 -6.41 18.71
CA ASN A 164 17.12 -6.54 19.50
C ASN A 164 18.35 -5.86 18.84
N LEU A 165 18.44 -5.96 17.50
CA LEU A 165 19.48 -5.26 16.74
C LEU A 165 19.31 -3.75 16.83
N LEU A 166 18.08 -3.24 16.67
CA LEU A 166 17.77 -1.82 16.82
C LEU A 166 18.07 -1.31 18.23
N LYS A 167 17.65 -2.06 19.25
CA LYS A 167 17.99 -1.71 20.64
C LYS A 167 19.49 -1.65 20.87
N SER A 168 20.25 -2.61 20.35
CA SER A 168 21.71 -2.59 20.48
C SER A 168 22.36 -1.41 19.75
N LYS A 169 21.82 -1.02 18.59
CA LYS A 169 22.27 0.18 17.85
C LYS A 169 21.94 1.47 18.60
N LEU A 170 20.76 1.55 19.20
CA LEU A 170 20.35 2.70 20.02
C LEU A 170 21.26 2.86 21.25
N ILE A 171 21.55 1.77 21.96
CA ILE A 171 22.46 1.80 23.10
C ILE A 171 23.86 2.31 22.67
N LYS A 172 24.41 1.77 21.57
CA LYS A 172 25.69 2.23 21.04
C LYS A 172 25.68 3.71 20.63
N ALA A 173 24.58 4.17 20.01
CA ALA A 173 24.45 5.58 19.65
C ALA A 173 24.37 6.48 20.89
N ALA A 174 23.66 6.07 21.93
CA ALA A 174 23.62 6.78 23.21
C ALA A 174 24.99 6.85 23.88
N GLU A 175 25.75 5.74 23.87
CA GLU A 175 27.13 5.71 24.38
C GLU A 175 28.08 6.65 23.61
N GLN A 176 27.82 6.89 22.33
CA GLN A 176 28.56 7.84 21.48
C GLN A 176 28.08 9.29 21.63
N GLY A 177 27.14 9.56 22.55
CA GLY A 177 26.68 10.92 22.86
C GLY A 177 25.58 11.46 21.95
N PHE A 178 24.97 10.62 21.12
CA PHE A 178 23.77 11.02 20.39
C PHE A 178 22.58 11.10 21.34
N LYS A 179 21.92 12.25 21.41
CA LYS A 179 20.65 12.38 22.12
C LYS A 179 19.56 11.66 21.31
N ILE A 180 18.94 10.67 21.92
CA ILE A 180 17.83 9.90 21.39
C ILE A 180 16.52 10.54 21.85
#